data_0e93d8433745f04a6fa83f0210efb43e
#
_entry.id   0e93d8433745f04a6fa83f0210efb43e
#
_cell.length_a   1.000
_cell.length_b   1.000
_cell.length_c   1.000
_cell.angle_alpha   90.00
_cell.angle_beta   90.00
_cell.angle_gamma   90.00
#
_symmetry.space_group_name_H-M   'P 1'
#
loop_
_entity.id
_entity.type
_entity.pdbx_description
1 polymer ?
#
loop_
_entity_poly.entity_id
_entity_poly.type
_entity_poly.pdbx_seq_one_letter_code
_entity_poly.pdbx_strand_id
1 'polypeptide(L)'
;MELAHDILSRVRQLLGEHSGFELPDWVVAARVGERIEALGITSPGQYVDLLDDISGQRELSLLVEALRVGETSFFRHRAQMEAIARIVAPTLAKTRKRLVRVWSAGCASGEEPYSIAMLLRRALPKSIELSVLASDISTEALSLAEAATYSESSLEQVPPHLRDWAFIRQQNGRFQVREEITKLVTLERRNLADGGFPSGFDLVLCRNVLIYFSATARNRAIDGLIHSLNRDGYLLVGYAESLRSFNRLEPEQTPDAVIYRRCVELSAPRRPARQVAKTTSVEPKPEAATAPHARPATAVVELRGRYEDGDERLSLELSRALSGRFDQVIVDVDGASYLGDDAGRVLRRALSAASARGVELRL
;
A
#
# COMPACT_ATOMS: atom_id res chain seq x y z
N MET A 1 29.88 8.86 -1.26
CA MET A 1 30.22 9.40 -2.60
C MET A 1 29.07 10.28 -3.02
N GLU A 2 29.32 11.54 -3.37
CA GLU A 2 28.29 12.44 -3.92
C GLU A 2 28.20 12.17 -5.42
N LEU A 3 27.03 11.74 -5.86
CA LEU A 3 26.77 11.49 -7.27
C LEU A 3 26.40 12.80 -7.96
N ALA A 4 26.94 13.04 -9.15
CA ALA A 4 26.55 14.18 -9.96
C ALA A 4 25.06 14.10 -10.33
N HIS A 5 24.41 15.25 -10.46
CA HIS A 5 22.95 15.33 -10.65
C HIS A 5 22.46 14.61 -11.91
N ASP A 6 23.20 14.69 -13.00
CA ASP A 6 22.92 14.01 -14.27
C ASP A 6 22.97 12.49 -14.15
N ILE A 7 23.96 11.95 -13.45
CA ILE A 7 24.11 10.54 -13.13
C ILE A 7 22.88 10.05 -12.35
N LEU A 8 22.54 10.76 -11.27
CA LEU A 8 21.42 10.37 -10.43
C LEU A 8 20.09 10.45 -11.17
N SER A 9 19.88 11.47 -12.00
CA SER A 9 18.70 11.63 -12.83
C SER A 9 18.55 10.47 -13.81
N ARG A 10 19.65 10.02 -14.46
CA ARG A 10 19.61 8.91 -15.38
C ARG A 10 19.29 7.58 -14.68
N VAL A 11 19.92 7.32 -13.55
CA VAL A 11 19.63 6.11 -12.73
C VAL A 11 18.16 6.10 -12.31
N ARG A 12 17.62 7.22 -11.85
CA ARG A 12 16.20 7.32 -11.47
C ARG A 12 15.26 7.06 -12.63
N GLN A 13 15.60 7.55 -13.82
CA GLN A 13 14.82 7.27 -15.02
C GLN A 13 14.79 5.76 -15.31
N LEU A 14 15.96 5.11 -15.34
CA LEU A 14 16.07 3.65 -15.58
C LEU A 14 15.30 2.84 -14.52
N LEU A 15 15.41 3.21 -13.24
CA LEU A 15 14.64 2.59 -12.16
C LEU A 15 13.13 2.76 -12.37
N GLY A 16 12.69 3.97 -12.72
CA GLY A 16 11.28 4.26 -12.99
C GLY A 16 10.72 3.45 -14.17
N GLU A 17 11.50 3.32 -15.24
CA GLU A 17 11.15 2.52 -16.42
C GLU A 17 11.08 1.02 -16.10
N HIS A 18 12.04 0.51 -15.31
CA HIS A 18 12.16 -0.91 -15.00
C HIS A 18 11.20 -1.38 -13.89
N SER A 19 11.05 -0.61 -12.81
CA SER A 19 10.31 -1.03 -11.60
C SER A 19 9.11 -0.13 -11.25
N GLY A 20 8.97 1.01 -11.91
CA GLY A 20 7.98 2.02 -11.55
C GLY A 20 8.35 2.84 -10.30
N PHE A 21 9.53 2.60 -9.70
CA PHE A 21 9.94 3.26 -8.44
C PHE A 21 10.23 4.75 -8.64
N GLU A 22 9.77 5.53 -7.69
CA GLU A 22 10.13 6.94 -7.51
C GLU A 22 10.56 7.13 -6.05
N LEU A 23 11.88 7.08 -5.83
CA LEU A 23 12.49 7.13 -4.51
C LEU A 23 13.25 8.44 -4.31
N PRO A 24 13.44 8.89 -3.05
CA PRO A 24 14.25 10.08 -2.74
C PRO A 24 15.70 9.93 -3.24
N ASP A 25 16.27 11.01 -3.73
CA ASP A 25 17.63 11.06 -4.30
C ASP A 25 18.68 10.46 -3.40
N TRP A 26 18.63 10.77 -2.11
CA TRP A 26 19.59 10.26 -1.14
C TRP A 26 19.52 8.74 -0.94
N VAL A 27 18.33 8.14 -1.09
CA VAL A 27 18.17 6.68 -1.02
C VAL A 27 18.82 6.03 -2.22
N VAL A 28 18.52 6.55 -3.42
CA VAL A 28 19.07 6.03 -4.68
C VAL A 28 20.59 6.19 -4.68
N ALA A 29 21.09 7.37 -4.32
CA ALA A 29 22.53 7.67 -4.28
C ALA A 29 23.29 6.73 -3.34
N ALA A 30 22.73 6.45 -2.15
CA ALA A 30 23.36 5.53 -1.19
C ALA A 30 23.49 4.12 -1.78
N ARG A 31 22.43 3.58 -2.36
CA ARG A 31 22.44 2.22 -2.93
C ARG A 31 23.28 2.10 -4.19
N VAL A 32 23.27 3.12 -5.04
CA VAL A 32 24.17 3.21 -6.20
C VAL A 32 25.63 3.19 -5.75
N GLY A 33 25.96 3.94 -4.69
CA GLY A 33 27.30 3.94 -4.12
C GLY A 33 27.75 2.54 -3.66
N GLU A 34 26.88 1.84 -2.92
CA GLU A 34 27.14 0.45 -2.48
C GLU A 34 27.33 -0.52 -3.67
N ARG A 35 26.54 -0.36 -4.74
CA ARG A 35 26.65 -1.21 -5.95
C ARG A 35 27.94 -0.93 -6.71
N ILE A 36 28.30 0.32 -6.90
CA ILE A 36 29.57 0.75 -7.53
C ILE A 36 30.76 0.15 -6.79
N GLU A 37 30.76 0.23 -5.46
CA GLU A 37 31.81 -0.36 -4.62
C GLU A 37 31.87 -1.89 -4.76
N ALA A 38 30.73 -2.56 -4.70
CA ALA A 38 30.63 -4.02 -4.83
C ALA A 38 31.10 -4.55 -6.20
N LEU A 39 30.95 -3.74 -7.25
CA LEU A 39 31.42 -4.08 -8.60
C LEU A 39 32.87 -3.66 -8.87
N GLY A 40 33.52 -2.92 -7.96
CA GLY A 40 34.85 -2.35 -8.17
C GLY A 40 34.91 -1.31 -9.28
N ILE A 41 33.79 -0.66 -9.60
CA ILE A 41 33.70 0.39 -10.61
C ILE A 41 34.30 1.67 -10.04
N THR A 42 35.15 2.36 -10.80
CA THR A 42 35.86 3.56 -10.35
C THR A 42 35.16 4.87 -10.71
N SER A 43 34.23 4.84 -11.67
CA SER A 43 33.52 6.03 -12.14
C SER A 43 32.01 5.80 -12.14
N PRO A 44 31.20 6.70 -11.52
CA PRO A 44 29.76 6.64 -11.58
C PRO A 44 29.18 6.63 -13.00
N GLY A 45 29.86 7.29 -13.96
CA GLY A 45 29.47 7.24 -15.39
C GLY A 45 29.52 5.84 -15.96
N GLN A 46 30.58 5.06 -15.66
CA GLN A 46 30.67 3.65 -16.10
C GLN A 46 29.54 2.79 -15.52
N TYR A 47 29.04 3.13 -14.33
CA TYR A 47 27.90 2.41 -13.76
C TYR A 47 26.60 2.71 -14.53
N VAL A 48 26.40 3.97 -14.94
CA VAL A 48 25.25 4.34 -15.80
C VAL A 48 25.35 3.65 -17.15
N ASP A 49 26.53 3.66 -17.78
CA ASP A 49 26.77 2.97 -19.06
C ASP A 49 26.46 1.48 -18.94
N LEU A 50 26.84 0.83 -17.82
CA LEU A 50 26.46 -0.56 -17.53
C LEU A 50 24.96 -0.74 -17.43
N LEU A 51 24.24 0.14 -16.71
CA LEU A 51 22.78 0.04 -16.55
C LEU A 51 22.03 0.29 -17.87
N ASP A 52 22.56 1.11 -18.75
CA ASP A 52 21.99 1.42 -20.08
C ASP A 52 22.22 0.29 -21.10
N ASP A 53 23.21 -0.54 -20.86
CA ASP A 53 23.50 -1.68 -21.74
C ASP A 53 22.51 -2.84 -21.51
N ILE A 54 22.23 -3.60 -22.58
CA ILE A 54 21.37 -4.80 -22.50
C ILE A 54 21.92 -5.82 -21.48
N SER A 55 23.25 -5.92 -21.37
CA SER A 55 23.90 -6.77 -20.37
C SER A 55 23.70 -6.31 -18.95
N GLY A 56 23.36 -5.05 -18.72
CA GLY A 56 23.13 -4.43 -17.40
C GLY A 56 21.77 -4.73 -16.76
N GLN A 57 20.88 -5.45 -17.46
CA GLN A 57 19.53 -5.78 -16.93
C GLN A 57 19.59 -6.55 -15.60
N ARG A 58 20.62 -7.41 -15.44
CA ARG A 58 20.85 -8.11 -14.19
C ARG A 58 21.25 -7.14 -13.07
N GLU A 59 22.13 -6.19 -13.36
CA GLU A 59 22.57 -5.19 -12.39
C GLU A 59 21.42 -4.25 -11.99
N LEU A 60 20.61 -3.83 -12.96
CA LEU A 60 19.42 -3.04 -12.69
C LEU A 60 18.44 -3.79 -11.76
N SER A 61 18.26 -5.09 -11.96
CA SER A 61 17.46 -5.93 -11.06
C SER A 61 18.07 -6.01 -9.65
N LEU A 62 19.41 -6.10 -9.53
CA LEU A 62 20.09 -6.10 -8.24
C LEU A 62 20.00 -4.73 -7.54
N LEU A 63 20.03 -3.63 -8.29
CA LEU A 63 19.80 -2.31 -7.75
C LEU A 63 18.36 -2.15 -7.21
N VAL A 64 17.36 -2.66 -7.94
CA VAL A 64 15.96 -2.69 -7.47
C VAL A 64 15.83 -3.52 -6.18
N GLU A 65 16.51 -4.69 -6.11
CA GLU A 65 16.58 -5.49 -4.87
C GLU A 65 17.15 -4.66 -3.70
N ALA A 66 18.27 -3.96 -3.92
CA ALA A 66 18.92 -3.15 -2.90
C ALA A 66 18.08 -1.95 -2.44
N LEU A 67 17.23 -1.42 -3.31
CA LEU A 67 16.34 -0.28 -3.04
C LEU A 67 15.03 -0.68 -2.35
N ARG A 68 14.68 -1.97 -2.41
CA ARG A 68 13.44 -2.47 -1.84
C ARG A 68 13.46 -2.40 -0.31
N VAL A 69 12.38 -1.91 0.27
CA VAL A 69 12.12 -2.03 1.71
C VAL A 69 11.35 -3.32 1.94
N GLY A 70 12.06 -4.37 2.38
CA GLY A 70 11.49 -5.71 2.57
C GLY A 70 10.82 -5.93 3.93
N GLU A 71 10.43 -4.87 4.63
CA GLU A 71 9.80 -4.99 5.94
C GLU A 71 8.40 -5.60 5.83
N THR A 72 8.22 -6.74 6.48
CA THR A 72 6.95 -7.46 6.55
C THR A 72 6.85 -8.20 7.89
N SER A 73 5.63 -8.54 8.30
CA SER A 73 5.39 -9.36 9.49
C SER A 73 4.10 -10.17 9.34
N PHE A 74 4.02 -11.28 10.07
CA PHE A 74 2.77 -12.03 10.14
C PHE A 74 1.66 -11.18 10.75
N PHE A 75 0.46 -11.24 10.15
CA PHE A 75 -0.73 -10.51 10.60
C PHE A 75 -0.51 -8.99 10.70
N ARG A 76 0.46 -8.45 9.94
CA ARG A 76 0.71 -7.00 9.86
C ARG A 76 -0.59 -6.24 9.67
N HIS A 77 -0.78 -5.16 10.48
CA HIS A 77 -2.01 -4.35 10.48
C HIS A 77 -3.24 -5.20 10.91
N ARG A 78 -3.22 -5.59 12.16
CA ARG A 78 -4.23 -6.47 12.76
C ARG A 78 -5.68 -6.12 12.41
N ALA A 79 -6.02 -4.84 12.40
CA ALA A 79 -7.36 -4.38 12.06
C ALA A 79 -7.79 -4.77 10.62
N GLN A 80 -6.85 -4.74 9.65
CA GLN A 80 -7.13 -5.20 8.29
C GLN A 80 -7.34 -6.72 8.24
N MET A 81 -6.56 -7.50 8.98
CA MET A 81 -6.74 -8.95 9.08
C MET A 81 -8.09 -9.31 9.74
N GLU A 82 -8.47 -8.58 10.79
CA GLU A 82 -9.79 -8.74 11.41
C GLU A 82 -10.94 -8.36 10.46
N ALA A 83 -10.76 -7.30 9.65
CA ALA A 83 -11.74 -6.92 8.65
C ALA A 83 -11.90 -8.00 7.56
N ILE A 84 -10.82 -8.66 7.13
CA ILE A 84 -10.90 -9.82 6.23
C ILE A 84 -11.69 -10.96 6.91
N ALA A 85 -11.41 -11.24 8.17
CA ALA A 85 -12.11 -12.31 8.91
C ALA A 85 -13.61 -12.03 9.10
N ARG A 86 -13.97 -10.76 9.35
CA ARG A 86 -15.35 -10.37 9.69
C ARG A 86 -16.23 -10.03 8.49
N ILE A 87 -15.65 -9.55 7.38
CA ILE A 87 -16.38 -9.08 6.21
C ILE A 87 -16.15 -10.01 5.02
N VAL A 88 -14.90 -10.20 4.63
CA VAL A 88 -14.55 -10.91 3.41
C VAL A 88 -14.83 -12.41 3.55
N ALA A 89 -14.29 -13.05 4.58
CA ALA A 89 -14.43 -14.50 4.75
C ALA A 89 -15.89 -14.97 4.87
N PRO A 90 -16.80 -14.32 5.65
CA PRO A 90 -18.21 -14.69 5.68
C PRO A 90 -18.93 -14.47 4.35
N THR A 91 -18.54 -13.43 3.60
CA THR A 91 -19.11 -13.19 2.27
C THR A 91 -18.68 -14.29 1.31
N LEU A 92 -17.40 -14.65 1.28
CA LEU A 92 -16.87 -15.72 0.46
C LEU A 92 -17.46 -17.09 0.85
N ALA A 93 -17.66 -17.36 2.14
CA ALA A 93 -18.27 -18.61 2.63
C ALA A 93 -19.72 -18.81 2.18
N LYS A 94 -20.47 -17.72 1.94
CA LYS A 94 -21.84 -17.75 1.44
C LYS A 94 -21.94 -17.92 -0.08
N THR A 95 -20.85 -17.77 -0.79
CA THR A 95 -20.84 -17.95 -2.25
C THR A 95 -21.01 -19.44 -2.58
N ARG A 96 -21.60 -19.75 -3.75
CA ARG A 96 -21.66 -21.12 -4.26
C ARG A 96 -20.35 -21.56 -4.95
N LYS A 97 -19.28 -20.81 -4.79
CA LYS A 97 -17.98 -21.11 -5.39
C LYS A 97 -17.35 -22.31 -4.69
N ARG A 98 -16.73 -23.18 -5.46
CA ARG A 98 -15.93 -24.29 -4.93
C ARG A 98 -14.50 -23.89 -4.63
N LEU A 99 -14.02 -22.79 -5.24
CA LEU A 99 -12.67 -22.29 -5.13
C LEU A 99 -12.69 -20.79 -4.83
N VAL A 100 -11.97 -20.39 -3.79
CA VAL A 100 -11.63 -18.99 -3.46
C VAL A 100 -10.19 -18.74 -3.88
N ARG A 101 -9.98 -17.70 -4.69
CA ARG A 101 -8.67 -17.29 -5.18
C ARG A 101 -8.27 -15.97 -4.58
N VAL A 102 -7.07 -15.92 -4.01
CA VAL A 102 -6.49 -14.73 -3.38
C VAL A 102 -5.19 -14.40 -4.05
N TRP A 103 -4.86 -13.13 -4.15
CA TRP A 103 -3.55 -12.66 -4.62
C TRP A 103 -2.94 -11.69 -3.61
N SER A 104 -1.73 -12.01 -3.11
CA SER A 104 -0.85 -11.14 -2.34
C SER A 104 0.20 -10.58 -3.30
N ALA A 105 0.05 -9.33 -3.69
CA ALA A 105 0.89 -8.63 -4.66
C ALA A 105 1.92 -7.75 -3.92
N GLY A 106 3.21 -8.11 -4.00
CA GLY A 106 4.28 -7.57 -3.18
C GLY A 106 4.35 -8.31 -1.84
N CYS A 107 4.51 -9.63 -1.89
CA CYS A 107 4.39 -10.53 -0.73
C CYS A 107 5.64 -10.57 0.16
N ALA A 108 6.73 -9.94 -0.25
CA ALA A 108 8.05 -10.00 0.42
C ALA A 108 8.45 -11.44 0.80
N SER A 109 8.89 -11.68 2.01
CA SER A 109 9.34 -12.99 2.52
C SER A 109 8.20 -13.94 2.93
N GLY A 110 6.95 -13.64 2.57
CA GLY A 110 5.84 -14.60 2.64
C GLY A 110 4.93 -14.48 3.86
N GLU A 111 5.22 -13.61 4.82
CA GLU A 111 4.41 -13.46 6.04
C GLU A 111 2.95 -13.08 5.72
N GLU A 112 2.71 -12.22 4.73
CA GLU A 112 1.37 -11.82 4.35
C GLU A 112 0.58 -12.98 3.70
N PRO A 113 1.03 -13.64 2.62
CA PRO A 113 0.27 -14.72 2.00
C PRO A 113 0.02 -15.88 2.94
N TYR A 114 0.99 -16.24 3.81
CA TYR A 114 0.75 -17.27 4.81
C TYR A 114 -0.25 -16.85 5.88
N SER A 115 -0.22 -15.60 6.33
CA SER A 115 -1.25 -15.06 7.26
C SER A 115 -2.64 -15.16 6.68
N ILE A 116 -2.80 -14.79 5.41
CA ILE A 116 -4.09 -14.87 4.71
C ILE A 116 -4.52 -16.33 4.50
N ALA A 117 -3.59 -17.21 4.12
CA ALA A 117 -3.87 -18.63 3.97
C ALA A 117 -4.37 -19.26 5.29
N MET A 118 -3.70 -18.98 6.41
CA MET A 118 -4.09 -19.43 7.74
C MET A 118 -5.47 -18.92 8.12
N LEU A 119 -5.69 -17.60 7.99
CA LEU A 119 -6.94 -16.93 8.35
C LEU A 119 -8.11 -17.50 7.54
N LEU A 120 -7.99 -17.53 6.22
CA LEU A 120 -9.08 -17.97 5.36
C LEU A 120 -9.31 -19.48 5.44
N ARG A 121 -8.26 -20.31 5.58
CA ARG A 121 -8.44 -21.76 5.74
C ARG A 121 -9.23 -22.13 7.01
N ARG A 122 -9.09 -21.31 8.07
CA ARG A 122 -9.84 -21.49 9.31
C ARG A 122 -11.27 -20.95 9.22
N ALA A 123 -11.47 -19.88 8.45
CA ALA A 123 -12.76 -19.19 8.34
C ALA A 123 -13.69 -19.82 7.28
N LEU A 124 -13.13 -20.41 6.23
CA LEU A 124 -13.91 -20.99 5.13
C LEU A 124 -14.33 -22.46 5.43
N PRO A 125 -15.51 -22.89 4.99
CA PRO A 125 -15.90 -24.31 5.00
C PRO A 125 -14.85 -25.20 4.31
N LYS A 126 -14.68 -26.42 4.80
CA LYS A 126 -13.73 -27.40 4.20
C LYS A 126 -14.06 -27.74 2.74
N SER A 127 -15.33 -27.61 2.34
CA SER A 127 -15.80 -27.84 0.97
C SER A 127 -15.35 -26.77 -0.03
N ILE A 128 -14.82 -25.64 0.46
CA ILE A 128 -14.29 -24.58 -0.37
C ILE A 128 -12.77 -24.73 -0.43
N GLU A 129 -12.25 -24.92 -1.62
CA GLU A 129 -10.82 -24.88 -1.89
C GLU A 129 -10.29 -23.45 -1.78
N LEU A 130 -9.06 -23.29 -1.32
CA LEU A 130 -8.38 -22.02 -1.21
C LEU A 130 -7.07 -22.06 -2.01
N SER A 131 -6.85 -21.06 -2.84
CA SER A 131 -5.60 -20.86 -3.58
C SER A 131 -5.13 -19.42 -3.39
N VAL A 132 -3.89 -19.26 -2.96
CA VAL A 132 -3.25 -17.96 -2.75
C VAL A 132 -2.09 -17.85 -3.72
N LEU A 133 -2.18 -16.91 -4.65
CA LEU A 133 -1.03 -16.47 -5.44
C LEU A 133 -0.28 -15.43 -4.61
N ALA A 134 1.03 -15.61 -4.44
CA ALA A 134 1.91 -14.65 -3.80
C ALA A 134 2.99 -14.22 -4.79
N SER A 135 3.13 -12.94 -5.02
CA SER A 135 4.11 -12.45 -6.00
C SER A 135 4.92 -11.29 -5.45
N ASP A 136 6.19 -11.26 -5.84
CA ASP A 136 7.11 -10.16 -5.54
C ASP A 136 8.08 -9.96 -6.71
N ILE A 137 8.68 -8.78 -6.81
CA ILE A 137 9.73 -8.50 -7.79
C ILE A 137 11.06 -9.15 -7.37
N SER A 138 11.25 -9.33 -6.07
CA SER A 138 12.45 -9.81 -5.41
C SER A 138 12.54 -11.34 -5.45
N THR A 139 13.56 -11.85 -6.12
CA THR A 139 13.87 -13.28 -6.13
C THR A 139 14.36 -13.77 -4.77
N GLU A 140 15.12 -12.94 -4.05
CA GLU A 140 15.61 -13.26 -2.71
C GLU A 140 14.44 -13.40 -1.71
N ALA A 141 13.52 -12.45 -1.72
CA ALA A 141 12.33 -12.49 -0.87
C ALA A 141 11.47 -13.74 -1.16
N LEU A 142 11.26 -14.06 -2.43
CA LEU A 142 10.52 -15.27 -2.82
C LEU A 142 11.22 -16.56 -2.37
N SER A 143 12.55 -16.60 -2.39
CA SER A 143 13.30 -17.75 -1.86
C SER A 143 13.11 -17.92 -0.35
N LEU A 144 13.04 -16.83 0.41
CA LEU A 144 12.71 -16.86 1.83
C LEU A 144 11.25 -17.30 2.05
N ALA A 145 10.33 -16.81 1.24
CA ALA A 145 8.93 -17.23 1.27
C ALA A 145 8.77 -18.72 0.95
N GLU A 146 9.51 -19.25 -0.03
CA GLU A 146 9.50 -20.68 -0.39
C GLU A 146 10.07 -21.54 0.73
N ALA A 147 11.16 -21.10 1.36
CA ALA A 147 11.69 -21.78 2.54
C ALA A 147 10.69 -21.82 3.71
N ALA A 148 9.77 -20.90 3.78
CA ALA A 148 8.67 -20.79 4.76
C ALA A 148 9.13 -21.04 6.21
N THR A 149 10.34 -20.58 6.55
CA THR A 149 11.00 -20.83 7.84
C THR A 149 11.38 -19.50 8.50
N TYR A 150 10.83 -19.23 9.67
CA TYR A 150 10.87 -17.94 10.33
C TYR A 150 11.49 -18.04 11.73
N SER A 151 11.91 -16.88 12.27
CA SER A 151 12.37 -16.77 13.65
C SER A 151 11.18 -16.76 14.63
N GLU A 152 11.44 -16.96 15.91
CA GLU A 152 10.41 -16.84 16.94
C GLU A 152 9.84 -15.42 17.03
N SER A 153 10.69 -14.40 16.87
CA SER A 153 10.28 -13.00 16.86
C SER A 153 9.34 -12.67 15.70
N SER A 154 9.52 -13.31 14.54
CA SER A 154 8.59 -13.12 13.40
C SER A 154 7.16 -13.58 13.72
N LEU A 155 6.98 -14.47 14.72
CA LEU A 155 5.67 -15.02 15.08
C LEU A 155 4.95 -14.27 16.19
N GLU A 156 5.50 -13.19 16.70
CA GLU A 156 4.92 -12.45 17.83
C GLU A 156 3.47 -11.98 17.59
N GLN A 157 3.18 -11.56 16.37
CA GLN A 157 1.83 -11.09 15.98
C GLN A 157 0.90 -12.24 15.55
N VAL A 158 1.38 -13.47 15.45
CA VAL A 158 0.55 -14.62 15.11
C VAL A 158 -0.36 -14.97 16.28
N PRO A 159 -1.69 -15.01 16.10
CA PRO A 159 -2.60 -15.45 17.15
C PRO A 159 -2.20 -16.83 17.70
N PRO A 160 -2.18 -17.04 19.03
CA PRO A 160 -1.69 -18.28 19.61
C PRO A 160 -2.33 -19.55 19.03
N HIS A 161 -3.65 -19.55 18.86
CA HIS A 161 -4.40 -20.67 18.30
C HIS A 161 -4.06 -20.99 16.83
N LEU A 162 -3.48 -20.02 16.08
CA LEU A 162 -2.98 -20.24 14.73
C LEU A 162 -1.52 -20.66 14.73
N ARG A 163 -0.73 -20.17 15.69
CA ARG A 163 0.69 -20.52 15.82
C ARG A 163 0.87 -22.04 16.01
N ASP A 164 0.16 -22.63 16.98
CA ASP A 164 0.24 -24.05 17.27
C ASP A 164 -0.26 -24.93 16.12
N TRP A 165 -1.27 -24.44 15.39
CA TRP A 165 -1.84 -25.16 14.26
C TRP A 165 -1.02 -25.05 12.99
N ALA A 166 -0.43 -23.88 12.69
CA ALA A 166 0.17 -23.61 11.39
C ALA A 166 1.70 -23.78 11.35
N PHE A 167 2.37 -23.88 12.48
CA PHE A 167 3.84 -23.96 12.53
C PHE A 167 4.34 -25.23 13.23
N ILE A 168 5.57 -25.61 12.86
CA ILE A 168 6.35 -26.67 13.49
C ILE A 168 7.66 -26.05 13.96
N ARG A 169 7.97 -26.15 15.25
CA ARG A 169 9.28 -25.76 15.77
C ARG A 169 10.34 -26.79 15.32
N GLN A 170 11.39 -26.29 14.70
CA GLN A 170 12.53 -27.08 14.25
C GLN A 170 13.60 -27.18 15.35
N GLN A 171 14.55 -28.14 15.17
CA GLN A 171 15.66 -28.34 16.12
C GLN A 171 16.57 -27.11 16.26
N ASN A 172 16.71 -26.30 15.21
CA ASN A 172 17.48 -25.04 15.21
C ASN A 172 16.74 -23.84 15.86
N GLY A 173 15.59 -24.09 16.49
CA GLY A 173 14.78 -23.06 17.12
C GLY A 173 13.92 -22.22 16.18
N ARG A 174 14.01 -22.42 14.86
CA ARG A 174 13.16 -21.75 13.88
C ARG A 174 11.80 -22.43 13.78
N PHE A 175 10.85 -21.76 13.14
CA PHE A 175 9.49 -22.23 12.94
C PHE A 175 9.19 -22.39 11.45
N GLN A 176 8.85 -23.60 11.05
CA GLN A 176 8.45 -23.95 9.69
C GLN A 176 6.94 -23.85 9.56
N VAL A 177 6.43 -23.17 8.54
CA VAL A 177 5.02 -23.24 8.18
C VAL A 177 4.68 -24.66 7.74
N ARG A 178 3.57 -25.21 8.25
CA ARG A 178 3.14 -26.58 7.91
C ARG A 178 2.80 -26.71 6.43
N GLU A 179 3.06 -27.89 5.89
CA GLU A 179 2.85 -28.22 4.48
C GLU A 179 1.38 -28.00 4.04
N GLU A 180 0.43 -28.27 4.92
CA GLU A 180 -0.99 -28.02 4.66
C GLU A 180 -1.33 -26.54 4.38
N ILE A 181 -0.48 -25.61 4.84
CA ILE A 181 -0.61 -24.16 4.56
C ILE A 181 0.25 -23.78 3.36
N THR A 182 1.50 -24.27 3.27
CA THR A 182 2.38 -23.92 2.14
C THR A 182 1.81 -24.37 0.80
N LYS A 183 1.14 -25.53 0.77
CA LYS A 183 0.45 -26.04 -0.44
C LYS A 183 -0.69 -25.13 -0.95
N LEU A 184 -1.21 -24.25 -0.12
CA LEU A 184 -2.23 -23.27 -0.53
C LEU A 184 -1.64 -22.06 -1.25
N VAL A 185 -0.31 -21.86 -1.14
CA VAL A 185 0.39 -20.68 -1.64
C VAL A 185 1.26 -21.05 -2.83
N THR A 186 1.06 -20.35 -3.93
CA THR A 186 1.94 -20.43 -5.12
C THR A 186 2.74 -19.16 -5.21
N LEU A 187 4.06 -19.27 -5.32
CA LEU A 187 4.98 -18.14 -5.43
C LEU A 187 5.29 -17.86 -6.90
N GLU A 188 5.30 -16.59 -7.27
CA GLU A 188 5.60 -16.14 -8.65
C GLU A 188 6.42 -14.85 -8.61
N ARG A 189 7.51 -14.78 -9.39
CA ARG A 189 8.21 -13.51 -9.60
C ARG A 189 7.39 -12.63 -10.55
N ARG A 190 7.03 -11.44 -10.09
CA ARG A 190 6.22 -10.50 -10.86
C ARG A 190 6.57 -9.05 -10.54
N ASN A 191 6.76 -8.27 -11.59
CA ASN A 191 6.90 -6.83 -11.49
C ASN A 191 5.53 -6.18 -11.75
N LEU A 192 5.01 -5.43 -10.80
CA LEU A 192 3.72 -4.75 -10.92
C LEU A 192 3.77 -3.55 -11.91
N ALA A 193 4.96 -3.11 -12.30
CA ALA A 193 5.11 -2.07 -13.33
C ALA A 193 4.92 -2.59 -14.75
N ASP A 194 5.20 -3.88 -15.01
CA ASP A 194 5.17 -4.47 -16.35
C ASP A 194 3.75 -4.73 -16.88
N GLY A 195 2.74 -4.68 -16.02
CA GLY A 195 1.39 -5.08 -16.41
C GLY A 195 1.20 -6.60 -16.46
N GLY A 196 0.34 -7.09 -17.37
CA GLY A 196 0.08 -8.53 -17.51
C GLY A 196 -0.53 -9.18 -16.26
N PHE A 197 -1.39 -8.45 -15.58
CA PHE A 197 -1.97 -8.86 -14.30
C PHE A 197 -2.83 -10.13 -14.45
N PRO A 198 -2.67 -11.12 -13.57
CA PRO A 198 -3.53 -12.29 -13.54
C PRO A 198 -4.95 -11.90 -13.12
N SER A 199 -5.94 -12.71 -13.47
CA SER A 199 -7.36 -12.40 -13.22
C SER A 199 -8.09 -13.49 -12.46
N GLY A 200 -9.28 -13.17 -11.99
CA GLY A 200 -10.18 -14.15 -11.37
C GLY A 200 -9.98 -14.29 -9.85
N PHE A 201 -9.57 -13.24 -9.17
CA PHE A 201 -9.37 -13.24 -7.72
C PHE A 201 -10.60 -12.71 -6.98
N ASP A 202 -10.89 -13.30 -5.85
CA ASP A 202 -11.95 -12.90 -4.93
C ASP A 202 -11.43 -11.89 -3.90
N LEU A 203 -10.13 -11.91 -3.64
CA LEU A 203 -9.43 -11.00 -2.76
C LEU A 203 -8.04 -10.72 -3.34
N VAL A 204 -7.69 -9.45 -3.43
CA VAL A 204 -6.34 -8.98 -3.79
C VAL A 204 -5.81 -8.10 -2.65
N LEU A 205 -4.58 -8.37 -2.23
CA LEU A 205 -3.83 -7.52 -1.30
C LEU A 205 -2.64 -6.92 -2.04
N CYS A 206 -2.46 -5.61 -1.93
CA CYS A 206 -1.25 -4.92 -2.39
C CYS A 206 -0.95 -3.84 -1.34
N ARG A 207 -0.22 -4.22 -0.30
CA ARG A 207 -0.06 -3.41 0.91
C ARG A 207 1.37 -2.94 1.07
N ASN A 208 1.53 -1.62 1.28
CA ASN A 208 2.85 -1.01 1.49
C ASN A 208 3.82 -1.20 0.29
N VAL A 209 3.30 -1.28 -0.93
CA VAL A 209 4.06 -1.43 -2.17
C VAL A 209 3.94 -0.18 -3.04
N LEU A 210 2.71 0.29 -3.25
CA LEU A 210 2.39 1.40 -4.15
C LEU A 210 2.95 2.75 -3.67
N ILE A 211 3.36 2.83 -2.41
CA ILE A 211 4.02 4.02 -1.83
C ILE A 211 5.38 4.32 -2.46
N TYR A 212 6.00 3.34 -3.10
CA TYR A 212 7.30 3.47 -3.78
C TYR A 212 7.18 3.82 -5.26
N PHE A 213 5.96 3.79 -5.80
CA PHE A 213 5.71 3.97 -7.22
C PHE A 213 5.52 5.44 -7.59
N SER A 214 5.98 5.82 -8.77
CA SER A 214 5.58 7.09 -9.38
C SER A 214 4.06 7.16 -9.55
N ALA A 215 3.49 8.35 -9.60
CA ALA A 215 2.04 8.53 -9.73
C ALA A 215 1.48 7.78 -10.96
N THR A 216 2.20 7.79 -12.07
CA THR A 216 1.80 7.09 -13.31
C THR A 216 1.86 5.57 -13.16
N ALA A 217 2.95 5.03 -12.62
CA ALA A 217 3.11 3.59 -12.39
C ALA A 217 2.08 3.10 -11.36
N ARG A 218 1.87 3.86 -10.29
CA ARG A 218 0.87 3.58 -9.25
C ARG A 218 -0.54 3.46 -9.84
N ASN A 219 -0.98 4.42 -10.65
CA ASN A 219 -2.32 4.38 -11.24
C ASN A 219 -2.48 3.18 -12.17
N ARG A 220 -1.48 2.87 -13.01
CA ARG A 220 -1.49 1.67 -13.86
C ARG A 220 -1.56 0.38 -13.03
N ALA A 221 -0.77 0.29 -11.95
CA ALA A 221 -0.81 -0.87 -11.07
C ALA A 221 -2.18 -1.04 -10.40
N ILE A 222 -2.77 0.04 -9.86
CA ILE A 222 -4.11 0.00 -9.26
C ILE A 222 -5.17 -0.43 -10.27
N ASP A 223 -5.14 0.09 -11.49
CA ASP A 223 -6.06 -0.32 -12.54
C ASP A 223 -5.91 -1.81 -12.86
N GLY A 224 -4.70 -2.32 -12.93
CA GLY A 224 -4.40 -3.75 -13.11
C GLY A 224 -4.94 -4.61 -11.96
N LEU A 225 -4.72 -4.19 -10.71
CA LEU A 225 -5.23 -4.87 -9.52
C LEU A 225 -6.77 -4.92 -9.50
N ILE A 226 -7.44 -3.83 -9.89
CA ILE A 226 -8.90 -3.81 -10.01
C ILE A 226 -9.39 -4.78 -11.11
N HIS A 227 -8.69 -4.83 -12.26
CA HIS A 227 -9.04 -5.79 -13.32
C HIS A 227 -8.82 -7.25 -12.92
N SER A 228 -7.87 -7.51 -12.04
CA SER A 228 -7.60 -8.85 -11.51
C SER A 228 -8.73 -9.42 -10.66
N LEU A 229 -9.54 -8.56 -10.06
CA LEU A 229 -10.65 -8.98 -9.21
C LEU A 229 -11.81 -9.57 -10.01
N ASN A 230 -12.44 -10.58 -9.44
CA ASN A 230 -13.78 -10.99 -9.82
C ASN A 230 -14.78 -9.84 -9.56
N ARG A 231 -15.96 -9.96 -10.14
CA ARG A 231 -17.11 -9.12 -9.74
C ARG A 231 -17.36 -9.30 -8.26
N ASP A 232 -17.58 -8.20 -7.53
CA ASP A 232 -17.75 -8.17 -6.07
C ASP A 232 -16.52 -8.67 -5.26
N GLY A 233 -15.37 -8.80 -5.91
CA GLY A 233 -14.10 -9.09 -5.24
C GLY A 233 -13.58 -7.92 -4.43
N TYR A 234 -12.66 -8.19 -3.51
CA TYR A 234 -12.14 -7.21 -2.56
C TYR A 234 -10.68 -6.85 -2.84
N LEU A 235 -10.34 -5.58 -2.68
CA LEU A 235 -8.98 -5.06 -2.73
C LEU A 235 -8.61 -4.42 -1.39
N LEU A 236 -7.47 -4.84 -0.85
CA LEU A 236 -6.85 -4.20 0.31
C LEU A 236 -5.51 -3.59 -0.09
N VAL A 237 -5.29 -2.37 0.38
CA VAL A 237 -4.02 -1.65 0.25
C VAL A 237 -3.52 -1.21 1.62
N GLY A 238 -2.29 -0.73 1.71
CA GLY A 238 -1.73 -0.21 2.95
C GLY A 238 -2.46 1.06 3.43
N TYR A 239 -2.32 1.40 4.71
CA TYR A 239 -3.01 2.57 5.30
C TYR A 239 -2.67 3.91 4.63
N ALA A 240 -1.44 4.05 4.14
CA ALA A 240 -1.01 5.25 3.41
C ALA A 240 -1.55 5.32 1.96
N GLU A 241 -2.27 4.29 1.52
CA GLU A 241 -2.67 4.10 0.12
C GLU A 241 -4.19 4.22 0.00
N SER A 242 -4.70 5.41 -0.36
CA SER A 242 -6.14 5.60 -0.57
C SER A 242 -6.54 5.37 -2.02
N LEU A 243 -7.65 4.62 -2.23
CA LEU A 243 -8.21 4.31 -3.55
C LEU A 243 -9.57 4.99 -3.81
N ARG A 244 -9.93 6.00 -3.02
CA ARG A 244 -11.24 6.68 -3.12
C ARG A 244 -11.47 7.39 -4.45
N SER A 245 -10.42 7.69 -5.20
CA SER A 245 -10.52 8.29 -6.53
C SER A 245 -10.89 7.31 -7.65
N PHE A 246 -10.92 6.01 -7.37
CA PHE A 246 -11.23 4.98 -8.36
C PHE A 246 -12.71 4.58 -8.30
N ASN A 247 -13.51 5.07 -9.24
CA ASN A 247 -14.97 4.90 -9.30
C ASN A 247 -15.45 3.45 -9.40
N ARG A 248 -14.55 2.52 -9.70
CA ARG A 248 -14.84 1.08 -9.79
C ARG A 248 -14.72 0.35 -8.45
N LEU A 249 -14.42 1.09 -7.39
CA LEU A 249 -14.25 0.58 -6.04
C LEU A 249 -15.19 1.29 -5.06
N GLU A 250 -15.90 0.52 -4.27
CA GLU A 250 -16.67 1.00 -3.12
C GLU A 250 -15.92 0.72 -1.82
N PRO A 251 -15.64 1.76 -0.99
CA PRO A 251 -15.02 1.54 0.29
C PRO A 251 -16.02 0.95 1.30
N GLU A 252 -15.71 -0.20 1.86
CA GLU A 252 -16.35 -0.75 3.05
C GLU A 252 -15.49 -0.41 4.26
N GLN A 253 -16.01 0.45 5.15
CA GLN A 253 -15.28 0.92 6.32
C GLN A 253 -15.59 0.08 7.54
N THR A 254 -14.54 -0.29 8.28
CA THR A 254 -14.61 -0.67 9.68
C THR A 254 -14.05 0.48 10.54
N PRO A 255 -14.18 0.47 11.86
CA PRO A 255 -13.59 1.52 12.71
C PRO A 255 -12.11 1.78 12.42
N ASP A 256 -11.35 0.71 12.14
CA ASP A 256 -9.88 0.76 12.08
C ASP A 256 -9.30 0.29 10.74
N ALA A 257 -10.13 0.00 9.73
CA ALA A 257 -9.65 -0.43 8.41
C ALA A 257 -10.61 -0.06 7.28
N VAL A 258 -10.08 0.07 6.08
CA VAL A 258 -10.84 0.24 4.83
C VAL A 258 -10.55 -0.94 3.92
N ILE A 259 -11.59 -1.58 3.42
CA ILE A 259 -11.56 -2.60 2.38
C ILE A 259 -12.29 -2.02 1.18
N TYR A 260 -11.79 -2.26 -0.01
CA TYR A 260 -12.45 -1.82 -1.23
C TYR A 260 -13.11 -3.00 -1.92
N ARG A 261 -14.40 -2.89 -2.24
CA ARG A 261 -15.12 -3.88 -3.04
C ARG A 261 -15.22 -3.42 -4.49
N ARG A 262 -14.93 -4.31 -5.43
CA ARG A 262 -15.11 -4.01 -6.85
C ARG A 262 -16.58 -3.88 -7.20
N CYS A 263 -16.99 -2.72 -7.69
CA CYS A 263 -18.32 -2.49 -8.24
C CYS A 263 -18.32 -2.78 -9.73
N VAL A 264 -19.45 -3.21 -10.23
CA VAL A 264 -19.74 -3.15 -11.67
C VAL A 264 -19.92 -1.70 -12.01
N GLU A 265 -19.28 -1.24 -13.08
CA GLU A 265 -19.56 0.10 -13.61
C GLU A 265 -21.06 0.28 -13.71
N LEU A 266 -21.61 1.16 -12.90
CA LEU A 266 -22.93 1.72 -13.17
C LEU A 266 -22.74 2.53 -14.45
N SER A 267 -23.16 1.94 -15.57
CA SER A 267 -23.25 2.62 -16.86
C SER A 267 -23.96 3.95 -16.64
N ALA A 268 -23.21 5.05 -16.91
CA ALA A 268 -23.57 6.44 -16.91
C ALA A 268 -23.82 7.09 -15.52
N PRO A 269 -23.30 8.32 -15.32
CA PRO A 269 -23.67 9.11 -14.16
C PRO A 269 -25.19 9.32 -14.19
N ARG A 270 -25.90 8.94 -13.12
CA ARG A 270 -27.28 9.38 -12.92
C ARG A 270 -27.26 10.89 -13.00
N ARG A 271 -27.74 11.43 -14.11
CA ARG A 271 -28.12 12.85 -14.19
C ARG A 271 -28.95 13.15 -12.95
N PRO A 272 -28.61 14.17 -12.19
CA PRO A 272 -29.48 14.60 -11.10
C PRO A 272 -30.85 14.83 -11.70
N ALA A 273 -31.87 14.26 -11.07
CA ALA A 273 -33.26 14.41 -11.48
C ALA A 273 -33.51 15.91 -11.66
N ARG A 274 -33.85 16.30 -12.90
CA ARG A 274 -34.22 17.66 -13.28
C ARG A 274 -35.45 18.01 -12.43
N GLN A 275 -35.22 18.74 -11.34
CA GLN A 275 -36.31 19.41 -10.65
C GLN A 275 -36.92 20.38 -11.65
N VAL A 276 -38.16 20.12 -12.01
CA VAL A 276 -38.98 21.03 -12.78
C VAL A 276 -39.25 22.24 -11.89
N ALA A 277 -38.43 23.26 -12.01
CA ALA A 277 -38.71 24.54 -11.42
C ALA A 277 -39.77 25.25 -12.28
N LYS A 278 -40.93 25.49 -11.66
CA LYS A 278 -41.94 26.38 -12.22
C LYS A 278 -41.35 27.79 -12.38
N THR A 279 -41.34 28.25 -13.62
CA THR A 279 -41.01 29.61 -14.02
C THR A 279 -41.99 30.59 -13.38
N THR A 280 -41.45 31.57 -12.65
CA THR A 280 -42.05 32.91 -12.55
C THR A 280 -40.93 33.93 -12.74
N SER A 281 -41.04 34.66 -13.79
CA SER A 281 -40.18 35.74 -14.23
C SER A 281 -40.33 36.94 -13.32
N VAL A 282 -39.23 37.54 -12.87
CA VAL A 282 -39.07 38.99 -12.61
C VAL A 282 -37.58 39.31 -12.70
N GLU A 283 -37.18 40.08 -13.70
CA GLU A 283 -35.93 40.84 -13.67
C GLU A 283 -36.03 41.99 -12.67
N PRO A 284 -34.95 42.35 -12.00
CA PRO A 284 -34.32 43.63 -12.26
C PRO A 284 -32.77 43.64 -12.24
N LYS A 285 -32.27 44.64 -12.87
CA LYS A 285 -30.99 45.21 -13.21
C LYS A 285 -29.92 45.27 -12.08
N PRO A 286 -28.62 45.35 -12.45
CA PRO A 286 -27.52 45.05 -11.54
C PRO A 286 -27.06 46.23 -10.72
N GLU A 287 -26.79 46.01 -9.46
CA GLU A 287 -25.99 46.89 -8.61
C GLU A 287 -24.71 46.16 -8.18
N ALA A 288 -23.58 46.83 -8.39
CA ALA A 288 -22.28 46.35 -8.02
C ALA A 288 -22.14 46.31 -6.50
N ALA A 289 -21.93 45.12 -5.96
CA ALA A 289 -21.56 44.91 -4.56
C ALA A 289 -20.25 44.15 -4.47
N THR A 290 -19.28 44.79 -3.87
CA THR A 290 -17.97 44.31 -3.38
C THR A 290 -18.08 42.92 -2.79
N ALA A 291 -17.20 42.01 -3.27
CA ALA A 291 -17.06 40.67 -2.74
C ALA A 291 -16.63 40.71 -1.26
N PRO A 292 -17.31 39.97 -0.36
CA PRO A 292 -16.81 39.78 0.99
C PRO A 292 -15.61 38.83 0.93
N HIS A 293 -14.51 39.19 1.61
CA HIS A 293 -13.38 38.31 1.87
C HIS A 293 -13.92 37.03 2.51
N ALA A 294 -13.89 35.93 1.77
CA ALA A 294 -14.17 34.61 2.33
C ALA A 294 -13.15 34.34 3.47
N ARG A 295 -13.63 34.00 4.66
CA ARG A 295 -12.76 33.54 5.73
C ARG A 295 -12.04 32.28 5.25
N PRO A 296 -10.72 32.12 5.52
CA PRO A 296 -10.00 30.93 5.13
C PRO A 296 -10.66 29.69 5.72
N ALA A 297 -10.83 28.66 4.92
CA ALA A 297 -11.38 27.39 5.39
C ALA A 297 -10.32 26.73 6.29
N THR A 298 -10.67 26.55 7.57
CA THR A 298 -9.76 25.97 8.57
C THR A 298 -10.24 24.59 9.00
N ALA A 299 -9.34 23.61 9.04
CA ALA A 299 -9.56 22.32 9.67
C ALA A 299 -8.81 22.26 11.01
N VAL A 300 -9.43 21.63 12.02
CA VAL A 300 -8.79 21.40 13.31
C VAL A 300 -8.65 19.89 13.50
N VAL A 301 -7.43 19.43 13.79
CA VAL A 301 -7.10 18.05 14.14
C VAL A 301 -6.79 18.02 15.62
N GLU A 302 -7.69 17.49 16.43
CA GLU A 302 -7.51 17.34 17.88
C GLU A 302 -6.84 16.00 18.18
N LEU A 303 -5.64 16.02 18.77
CA LEU A 303 -4.94 14.81 19.19
C LEU A 303 -5.37 14.44 20.62
N ARG A 304 -5.91 13.23 20.80
CA ARG A 304 -6.37 12.77 22.12
C ARG A 304 -5.74 11.43 22.49
N GLY A 305 -5.24 11.32 23.73
CA GLY A 305 -4.67 10.10 24.28
C GLY A 305 -3.18 9.92 23.99
N ARG A 306 -2.72 8.66 23.90
CA ARG A 306 -1.31 8.32 23.68
C ARG A 306 -1.04 7.96 22.22
N TYR A 307 0.06 8.47 21.70
CA TYR A 307 0.62 8.15 20.37
C TYR A 307 2.02 7.57 20.58
N GLU A 308 2.12 6.25 20.58
CA GLU A 308 3.38 5.51 20.77
C GLU A 308 4.17 5.43 19.46
N ASP A 309 5.44 5.07 19.54
CA ASP A 309 6.26 4.88 18.34
C ASP A 309 5.66 3.74 17.48
N GLY A 310 5.51 4.00 16.19
CA GLY A 310 4.82 3.11 15.26
C GLY A 310 3.29 3.28 15.22
N ASP A 311 2.71 4.20 16.00
CA ASP A 311 1.27 4.49 15.95
C ASP A 311 0.93 5.33 14.71
N GLU A 312 0.24 4.72 13.78
CA GLU A 312 -0.11 5.36 12.50
C GLU A 312 -1.30 6.33 12.59
N ARG A 313 -2.02 6.39 13.73
CA ARG A 313 -3.21 7.26 13.89
C ARG A 313 -2.92 8.71 13.58
N LEU A 314 -1.80 9.24 14.11
CA LEU A 314 -1.38 10.62 13.86
C LEU A 314 -1.16 10.91 12.38
N SER A 315 -0.46 10.01 11.69
CA SER A 315 -0.23 10.11 10.24
C SER A 315 -1.53 10.10 9.46
N LEU A 316 -2.49 9.28 9.86
CA LEU A 316 -3.79 9.15 9.22
C LEU A 316 -4.66 10.41 9.41
N GLU A 317 -4.71 10.95 10.63
CA GLU A 317 -5.48 12.16 10.96
C GLU A 317 -4.94 13.38 10.22
N LEU A 318 -3.62 13.56 10.19
CA LEU A 318 -2.98 14.65 9.46
C LEU A 318 -3.15 14.50 7.94
N SER A 319 -3.03 13.29 7.41
CA SER A 319 -3.25 13.04 5.98
C SER A 319 -4.70 13.33 5.57
N ARG A 320 -5.68 13.02 6.42
CA ARG A 320 -7.09 13.37 6.17
C ARG A 320 -7.30 14.87 6.14
N ALA A 321 -6.79 15.59 7.13
CA ALA A 321 -6.91 17.04 7.19
C ALA A 321 -6.25 17.72 5.98
N LEU A 322 -5.03 17.30 5.62
CA LEU A 322 -4.30 17.86 4.49
C LEU A 322 -4.90 17.48 3.13
N SER A 323 -5.69 16.41 3.03
CA SER A 323 -6.38 16.01 1.79
C SER A 323 -7.65 16.83 1.51
N GLY A 324 -8.15 17.57 2.49
CA GLY A 324 -9.27 18.48 2.34
C GLY A 324 -8.90 19.76 1.57
N ARG A 325 -9.92 20.54 1.20
CA ARG A 325 -9.75 21.89 0.59
C ARG A 325 -9.74 22.93 1.71
N PHE A 326 -8.66 23.02 2.45
CA PHE A 326 -8.47 23.97 3.54
C PHE A 326 -7.28 24.85 3.23
N ASP A 327 -7.38 26.12 3.65
CA ASP A 327 -6.28 27.08 3.56
C ASP A 327 -5.39 26.98 4.79
N GLN A 328 -5.94 26.46 5.90
CA GLN A 328 -5.24 26.30 7.17
C GLN A 328 -5.65 25.00 7.86
N VAL A 329 -4.67 24.30 8.44
CA VAL A 329 -4.86 23.13 9.32
C VAL A 329 -4.22 23.43 10.66
N ILE A 330 -4.99 23.34 11.74
CA ILE A 330 -4.52 23.49 13.13
C ILE A 330 -4.47 22.11 13.74
N VAL A 331 -3.33 21.76 14.33
CA VAL A 331 -3.15 20.50 15.07
C VAL A 331 -3.14 20.86 16.56
N ASP A 332 -4.23 20.56 17.23
CA ASP A 332 -4.37 20.75 18.68
C ASP A 332 -3.79 19.54 19.41
N VAL A 333 -2.71 19.74 20.13
CA VAL A 333 -1.98 18.71 20.87
C VAL A 333 -2.32 18.67 22.36
N ASP A 334 -3.16 19.58 22.85
CA ASP A 334 -3.47 19.73 24.29
C ASP A 334 -4.15 18.49 24.89
N GLY A 335 -4.86 17.72 24.05
CA GLY A 335 -5.50 16.47 24.43
C GLY A 335 -4.59 15.24 24.42
N ALA A 336 -3.36 15.37 23.91
CA ALA A 336 -2.40 14.26 23.83
C ALA A 336 -1.69 14.06 25.17
N SER A 337 -1.86 12.88 25.78
CA SER A 337 -1.17 12.54 27.02
C SER A 337 0.27 12.06 26.84
N TYR A 338 0.63 11.66 25.61
CA TYR A 338 1.96 11.22 25.21
C TYR A 338 2.12 11.26 23.69
N LEU A 339 3.26 11.76 23.22
CA LEU A 339 3.69 11.74 21.82
C LEU A 339 5.08 11.09 21.75
N GLY A 340 5.18 9.92 21.15
CA GLY A 340 6.45 9.22 20.93
C GLY A 340 7.38 9.96 19.93
N ASP A 341 8.60 9.50 19.80
CA ASP A 341 9.62 10.12 18.93
C ASP A 341 9.19 10.12 17.45
N ASP A 342 8.42 9.13 17.03
CA ASP A 342 7.84 9.06 15.68
C ASP A 342 6.82 10.16 15.41
N ALA A 343 6.07 10.61 16.39
CA ALA A 343 5.10 11.68 16.23
C ALA A 343 5.76 12.98 15.73
N GLY A 344 6.94 13.31 16.25
CA GLY A 344 7.72 14.45 15.78
C GLY A 344 8.16 14.34 14.32
N ARG A 345 8.45 13.14 13.83
CA ARG A 345 8.76 12.87 12.41
C ARG A 345 7.53 13.03 11.54
N VAL A 346 6.39 12.49 11.98
CA VAL A 346 5.10 12.59 11.28
C VAL A 346 4.65 14.05 11.17
N LEU A 347 4.74 14.82 12.25
CA LEU A 347 4.39 16.24 12.24
C LEU A 347 5.30 17.06 11.29
N ARG A 348 6.61 16.82 11.28
CA ARG A 348 7.51 17.47 10.31
C ARG A 348 7.18 17.13 8.87
N ARG A 349 6.82 15.89 8.57
CA ARG A 349 6.36 15.49 7.23
C ARG A 349 5.06 16.18 6.83
N ALA A 350 4.11 16.28 7.78
CA ALA A 350 2.86 16.99 7.55
C ALA A 350 3.09 18.48 7.28
N LEU A 351 4.00 19.14 8.00
CA LEU A 351 4.41 20.53 7.75
C LEU A 351 4.97 20.72 6.34
N SER A 352 5.86 19.84 5.90
CA SER A 352 6.42 19.89 4.55
C SER A 352 5.36 19.67 3.47
N ALA A 353 4.45 18.73 3.67
CA ALA A 353 3.34 18.44 2.75
C ALA A 353 2.32 19.59 2.68
N ALA A 354 2.02 20.23 3.80
CA ALA A 354 1.17 21.42 3.87
C ALA A 354 1.78 22.58 3.11
N SER A 355 3.05 22.87 3.35
CA SER A 355 3.80 23.93 2.67
C SER A 355 3.82 23.76 1.14
N ALA A 356 4.04 22.52 0.66
CA ALA A 356 4.04 22.20 -0.77
C ALA A 356 2.67 22.43 -1.44
N ARG A 357 1.57 22.48 -0.66
CA ARG A 357 0.20 22.71 -1.13
C ARG A 357 -0.30 24.12 -0.87
N GLY A 358 0.53 24.98 -0.29
CA GLY A 358 0.13 26.33 0.10
C GLY A 358 -0.84 26.36 1.27
N VAL A 359 -0.91 25.30 2.09
CA VAL A 359 -1.74 25.19 3.29
C VAL A 359 -0.90 25.59 4.51
N GLU A 360 -1.42 26.47 5.35
CA GLU A 360 -0.77 26.83 6.61
C GLU A 360 -1.05 25.74 7.66
N LEU A 361 -0.01 25.06 8.18
CA LEU A 361 -0.16 24.13 9.30
C LEU A 361 0.39 24.77 10.57
N ARG A 362 -0.43 24.80 11.62
CA ARG A 362 -0.08 25.29 12.97
C ARG A 362 -0.20 24.17 13.99
N LEU A 363 0.73 24.18 14.95
CA LEU A 363 0.71 23.33 16.15
C LEU A 363 0.18 24.12 17.32
#